data_9cf84ffae9623189e54cbd4d37928969
#
_entry.id   9cf84ffae9623189e54cbd4d37928969
#
_cell.length_a   1.000
_cell.length_b   1.000
_cell.length_c   1.000
_cell.angle_alpha   90.00
_cell.angle_beta   90.00
_cell.angle_gamma   90.00
#
_symmetry.space_group_name_H-M   'P 1'
#
loop_
_entity.id
_entity.type
_entity.pdbx_description
1 polymer ?
#
loop_
_entity_poly.entity_id
_entity_poly.type
_entity_poly.pdbx_seq_one_letter_code
_entity_poly.pdbx_strand_id
1 'polypeptide(L)'
;MPVVWIGLKIAPCWEGSIFELITQMDEIFAKPWHIQWSFSSLKAVLFCMFLYVMGIGIWLSTRRNYRKGEEHGSAKWGDAAAVNRKYRQKPDCMNKILTQNVRIGFNAQRHRRNLNILIIGGSGAGKTRFFVKPNVMQAAGSSAEFSMILTDPKGELALSTGRMLEECGYQVRILDLIHP
;
A
#
# COMPACT_ATOMS: atom_id res chain seq x y z
N MET A 1 10.75 9.31 -35.55
CA MET A 1 11.50 9.46 -36.82
C MET A 1 12.82 10.27 -36.77
N PRO A 2 13.13 11.12 -35.75
CA PRO A 2 14.39 11.88 -35.74
C PRO A 2 15.66 10.99 -35.67
N VAL A 3 15.60 9.85 -34.96
CA VAL A 3 16.75 8.94 -34.79
C VAL A 3 17.18 8.29 -36.08
N VAL A 4 16.24 7.87 -36.93
CA VAL A 4 16.53 7.30 -38.25
C VAL A 4 17.16 8.35 -39.17
N TRP A 5 16.67 9.59 -39.12
CA TRP A 5 17.21 10.70 -39.88
C TRP A 5 18.66 11.02 -39.46
N ILE A 6 18.93 11.05 -38.16
CA ILE A 6 20.29 11.23 -37.61
C ILE A 6 21.21 10.09 -38.05
N GLY A 7 20.74 8.83 -37.95
CA GLY A 7 21.53 7.65 -38.41
C GLY A 7 21.88 7.69 -39.88
N LEU A 8 20.96 8.12 -40.75
CA LEU A 8 21.19 8.28 -42.17
C LEU A 8 22.19 9.42 -42.48
N LYS A 9 22.20 10.46 -41.65
CA LYS A 9 23.13 11.59 -41.77
C LYS A 9 24.56 11.25 -41.34
N ILE A 10 24.72 10.44 -40.32
CA ILE A 10 26.00 10.03 -39.78
C ILE A 10 26.64 8.92 -40.64
N ALA A 11 25.83 8.20 -41.41
CA ALA A 11 26.27 7.05 -42.20
C ALA A 11 27.47 7.30 -43.12
N PRO A 12 27.58 8.42 -43.89
CA PRO A 12 28.74 8.68 -44.73
C PRO A 12 30.05 8.85 -43.97
N CYS A 13 29.96 9.27 -42.70
CA CYS A 13 31.11 9.54 -41.84
C CYS A 13 31.45 8.35 -40.92
N TRP A 14 30.70 7.21 -41.03
CA TRP A 14 30.84 6.06 -40.15
C TRP A 14 32.13 5.25 -40.37
N GLU A 15 32.79 5.41 -41.52
CA GLU A 15 34.04 4.67 -41.86
C GLU A 15 35.28 5.30 -41.21
N GLY A 16 35.11 6.47 -40.55
CA GLY A 16 36.19 7.19 -39.86
C GLY A 16 36.19 7.00 -38.33
N SER A 17 37.12 7.68 -37.72
CA SER A 17 37.19 7.75 -36.24
C SER A 17 36.07 8.57 -35.66
N ILE A 18 35.69 8.28 -34.41
CA ILE A 18 34.69 9.08 -33.64
C ILE A 18 35.08 10.56 -33.57
N PHE A 19 36.37 10.87 -33.62
CA PHE A 19 36.89 12.23 -33.65
C PHE A 19 36.53 12.96 -34.96
N GLU A 20 36.58 12.25 -36.10
CA GLU A 20 36.19 12.81 -37.40
C GLU A 20 34.67 13.09 -37.47
N LEU A 21 33.85 12.26 -36.84
CA LEU A 21 32.44 12.51 -36.70
C LEU A 21 32.14 13.83 -35.97
N ILE A 22 32.88 14.13 -34.89
CA ILE A 22 32.70 15.36 -34.12
C ILE A 22 33.13 16.60 -34.92
N THR A 23 34.24 16.50 -35.67
CA THR A 23 34.72 17.62 -36.45
C THR A 23 33.88 17.90 -37.69
N GLN A 24 33.19 16.93 -38.24
CA GLN A 24 32.31 17.07 -39.42
C GLN A 24 30.86 17.35 -39.07
N MET A 25 30.51 17.46 -37.78
CA MET A 25 29.14 17.71 -37.33
C MET A 25 28.54 18.98 -37.96
N ASP A 26 29.34 20.03 -38.10
CA ASP A 26 28.88 21.31 -38.67
C ASP A 26 28.52 21.16 -40.16
N GLU A 27 29.27 20.36 -40.93
CA GLU A 27 28.97 20.10 -42.34
C GLU A 27 27.75 19.16 -42.51
N ILE A 28 27.61 18.18 -41.62
CA ILE A 28 26.48 17.23 -41.60
C ILE A 28 25.16 18.00 -41.41
N PHE A 29 25.14 19.02 -40.55
CA PHE A 29 23.95 19.80 -40.25
C PHE A 29 23.70 20.94 -41.23
N ALA A 30 24.73 21.42 -41.98
CA ALA A 30 24.60 22.50 -42.95
C ALA A 30 23.68 22.13 -44.14
N LYS A 31 23.55 20.87 -44.50
CA LYS A 31 22.70 20.41 -45.61
C LYS A 31 21.64 19.39 -45.16
N PRO A 32 20.51 19.81 -44.56
CA PRO A 32 19.55 18.94 -43.89
C PRO A 32 18.88 17.93 -44.81
N TRP A 33 18.76 18.17 -46.10
CA TRP A 33 17.99 17.34 -47.04
C TRP A 33 18.81 16.36 -47.87
N HIS A 34 20.15 16.34 -47.78
CA HIS A 34 21.02 15.45 -48.50
C HIS A 34 21.16 14.11 -47.77
N ILE A 35 20.44 13.07 -48.22
CA ILE A 35 20.46 11.72 -47.65
C ILE A 35 21.00 10.78 -48.73
N GLN A 36 22.10 10.08 -48.40
CA GLN A 36 22.68 9.04 -49.27
C GLN A 36 22.33 7.66 -48.69
N TRP A 37 21.70 6.84 -49.51
CA TRP A 37 21.42 5.46 -49.13
C TRP A 37 22.62 4.58 -49.53
N SER A 38 23.28 4.00 -48.54
CA SER A 38 24.36 3.02 -48.71
C SER A 38 24.14 1.86 -47.76
N PHE A 39 24.76 0.73 -48.00
CA PHE A 39 24.69 -0.43 -47.10
C PHE A 39 25.31 -0.14 -45.72
N SER A 40 26.27 0.77 -45.62
CA SER A 40 26.83 1.31 -44.39
C SER A 40 25.83 2.15 -43.61
N SER A 41 24.88 2.83 -44.29
CA SER A 41 23.83 3.61 -43.65
C SER A 41 22.88 2.75 -42.81
N LEU A 42 22.64 1.50 -43.20
CA LEU A 42 21.83 0.58 -42.40
C LEU A 42 22.46 0.27 -41.05
N LYS A 43 23.79 0.06 -41.02
CA LYS A 43 24.54 -0.20 -39.78
C LYS A 43 24.48 0.98 -38.81
N ALA A 44 24.69 2.20 -39.34
CA ALA A 44 24.63 3.44 -38.57
C ALA A 44 23.22 3.68 -37.99
N VAL A 45 22.18 3.45 -38.77
CA VAL A 45 20.77 3.56 -38.28
C VAL A 45 20.46 2.56 -37.20
N LEU A 46 20.87 1.29 -37.35
CA LEU A 46 20.65 0.26 -36.34
C LEU A 46 21.39 0.59 -35.05
N PHE A 47 22.60 1.12 -35.13
CA PHE A 47 23.37 1.55 -33.96
C PHE A 47 22.70 2.72 -33.22
N CYS A 48 22.27 3.73 -33.96
CA CYS A 48 21.52 4.86 -33.37
C CYS A 48 20.19 4.43 -32.74
N MET A 49 19.48 3.49 -33.38
CA MET A 49 18.25 2.90 -32.81
C MET A 49 18.56 2.14 -31.52
N PHE A 50 19.62 1.36 -31.48
CA PHE A 50 20.04 0.64 -30.27
C PHE A 50 20.36 1.60 -29.13
N LEU A 51 21.15 2.65 -29.38
CA LEU A 51 21.46 3.68 -28.38
C LEU A 51 20.20 4.39 -27.88
N TYR A 52 19.27 4.68 -28.76
CA TYR A 52 17.99 5.31 -28.42
C TYR A 52 17.14 4.43 -27.51
N VAL A 53 16.99 3.14 -27.85
CA VAL A 53 16.25 2.18 -27.03
C VAL A 53 16.92 1.99 -25.68
N MET A 54 18.24 1.91 -25.64
CA MET A 54 19.02 1.82 -24.40
C MET A 54 18.83 3.07 -23.52
N GLY A 55 18.88 4.27 -24.13
CA GLY A 55 18.62 5.52 -23.43
C GLY A 55 17.22 5.60 -22.83
N ILE A 56 16.21 5.17 -23.59
CA ILE A 56 14.82 5.07 -23.08
C ILE A 56 14.75 4.05 -21.94
N GLY A 57 15.39 2.90 -22.07
CA GLY A 57 15.42 1.88 -21.03
C GLY A 57 16.03 2.40 -19.73
N ILE A 58 17.17 3.10 -19.81
CA ILE A 58 17.81 3.73 -18.66
C ILE A 58 16.90 4.81 -18.06
N TRP A 59 16.29 5.67 -18.88
CA TRP A 59 15.39 6.72 -18.43
C TRP A 59 14.18 6.16 -17.70
N LEU A 60 13.54 5.12 -18.24
CA LEU A 60 12.40 4.45 -17.61
C LEU A 60 12.80 3.75 -16.32
N SER A 61 13.97 3.10 -16.29
CA SER A 61 14.50 2.44 -15.10
C SER A 61 14.88 3.42 -13.99
N THR A 62 15.43 4.58 -14.36
CA THR A 62 15.86 5.62 -13.41
C THR A 62 14.71 6.54 -13.00
N ARG A 63 13.60 6.51 -13.72
CA ARG A 63 12.42 7.32 -13.41
C ARG A 63 11.81 6.87 -12.09
N ARG A 64 12.20 7.52 -11.02
CA ARG A 64 11.58 7.32 -9.71
C ARG A 64 10.16 7.88 -9.77
N ASN A 65 9.17 7.02 -9.55
CA ASN A 65 7.78 7.44 -9.38
C ASN A 65 7.65 8.14 -8.02
N TYR A 66 8.08 9.38 -7.94
CA TYR A 66 7.77 10.22 -6.80
C TYR A 66 6.27 10.47 -6.81
N ARG A 67 5.57 9.90 -5.84
CA ARG A 67 4.17 10.23 -5.59
C ARG A 67 4.14 11.61 -4.93
N LYS A 68 3.98 12.65 -5.72
CA LYS A 68 3.87 14.02 -5.23
C LYS A 68 2.73 14.10 -4.22
N GLY A 69 3.01 14.59 -3.01
CA GLY A 69 2.05 14.72 -1.92
C GLY A 69 1.86 13.47 -1.03
N GLU A 70 2.66 12.42 -1.20
CA GLU A 70 2.66 11.23 -0.34
C GLU A 70 4.02 11.04 0.37
N GLU A 71 4.71 12.13 0.67
CA GLU A 71 6.06 12.12 1.28
C GLU A 71 6.10 11.45 2.66
N HIS A 72 4.98 11.48 3.39
CA HIS A 72 4.81 10.88 4.71
C HIS A 72 3.99 9.57 4.68
N GLY A 73 3.78 8.98 3.51
CA GLY A 73 3.00 7.76 3.30
C GLY A 73 1.68 8.00 2.58
N SER A 74 1.13 6.92 2.05
CA SER A 74 -0.14 6.94 1.28
C SER A 74 -1.39 6.86 2.17
N ALA A 75 -1.25 7.01 3.51
CA ALA A 75 -2.36 6.93 4.44
C ALA A 75 -3.30 8.13 4.28
N LYS A 76 -4.56 7.84 4.04
CA LYS A 76 -5.65 8.83 3.94
C LYS A 76 -6.79 8.41 4.87
N TRP A 77 -7.58 9.38 5.30
CA TRP A 77 -8.82 9.08 6.02
C TRP A 77 -9.71 8.20 5.14
N GLY A 78 -10.09 7.04 5.68
CA GLY A 78 -10.95 6.10 4.97
C GLY A 78 -12.43 6.48 5.12
N ASP A 79 -13.22 6.19 4.08
CA ASP A 79 -14.68 6.23 4.19
C ASP A 79 -15.19 5.01 4.96
N ALA A 80 -16.05 5.23 5.95
CA ALA A 80 -16.62 4.18 6.80
C ALA A 80 -17.41 3.14 5.98
N ALA A 81 -18.14 3.58 4.97
CA ALA A 81 -18.91 2.69 4.10
C ALA A 81 -18.00 1.76 3.27
N ALA A 82 -16.91 2.30 2.74
CA ALA A 82 -15.94 1.54 1.97
C ALA A 82 -15.21 0.51 2.85
N VAL A 83 -14.84 0.89 4.10
CA VAL A 83 -14.21 -0.02 5.07
C VAL A 83 -15.17 -1.15 5.44
N ASN A 84 -16.42 -0.83 5.79
CA ASN A 84 -17.42 -1.84 6.14
C ASN A 84 -17.71 -2.79 4.97
N ARG A 85 -17.86 -2.29 3.74
CA ARG A 85 -18.08 -3.14 2.56
C ARG A 85 -16.95 -4.18 2.37
N LYS A 86 -15.73 -3.79 2.71
CA LYS A 86 -14.55 -4.65 2.54
C LYS A 86 -14.34 -5.62 3.69
N TYR A 87 -14.58 -5.19 4.95
CA TYR A 87 -14.12 -5.91 6.13
C TYR A 87 -15.24 -6.42 7.04
N ARG A 88 -16.45 -5.88 6.95
CA ARG A 88 -17.59 -6.34 7.76
C ARG A 88 -18.04 -7.73 7.33
N GLN A 89 -18.39 -8.56 8.28
CA GLN A 89 -18.93 -9.89 8.07
C GLN A 89 -20.39 -9.98 8.55
N LYS A 90 -21.10 -10.95 8.04
CA LYS A 90 -22.41 -11.36 8.56
C LYS A 90 -22.26 -12.70 9.28
N PRO A 91 -22.96 -12.94 10.39
CA PRO A 91 -23.81 -12.01 11.13
C PRO A 91 -23.00 -10.92 11.84
N ASP A 92 -23.68 -9.85 12.30
CA ASP A 92 -23.04 -8.66 12.90
C ASP A 92 -22.20 -8.98 14.15
N CYS A 93 -22.59 -10.00 14.92
CA CYS A 93 -21.87 -10.48 16.10
C CYS A 93 -20.45 -10.99 15.75
N MET A 94 -20.19 -11.39 14.52
CA MET A 94 -18.87 -11.84 14.04
C MET A 94 -17.94 -10.68 13.66
N ASN A 95 -18.15 -9.50 14.22
CA ASN A 95 -17.32 -8.35 13.95
C ASN A 95 -16.80 -7.71 15.25
N LYS A 96 -15.63 -7.15 15.18
CA LYS A 96 -15.09 -6.26 16.20
C LYS A 96 -15.60 -4.84 15.95
N ILE A 97 -16.20 -4.21 16.95
CA ILE A 97 -16.67 -2.83 16.89
C ILE A 97 -15.47 -1.91 17.08
N LEU A 98 -15.10 -1.15 16.06
CA LEU A 98 -14.05 -0.15 16.16
C LEU A 98 -14.58 1.22 16.57
N THR A 99 -15.65 1.64 15.91
CA THR A 99 -16.36 2.88 16.16
C THR A 99 -17.84 2.65 16.01
N GLN A 100 -18.64 3.69 16.25
CA GLN A 100 -20.08 3.64 16.02
C GLN A 100 -20.42 3.15 14.60
N ASN A 101 -19.64 3.54 13.60
CA ASN A 101 -19.92 3.31 12.19
C ASN A 101 -19.01 2.30 11.53
N VAL A 102 -17.95 1.80 12.19
CA VAL A 102 -16.96 0.91 11.57
C VAL A 102 -16.82 -0.39 12.34
N ARG A 103 -16.93 -1.49 11.62
CA ARG A 103 -16.79 -2.86 12.13
C ARG A 103 -15.86 -3.68 11.26
N ILE A 104 -15.10 -4.57 11.86
CA ILE A 104 -14.17 -5.48 11.17
C ILE A 104 -14.46 -6.91 11.61
N GLY A 105 -14.67 -7.79 10.64
CA GLY A 105 -14.93 -9.20 10.88
C GLY A 105 -13.73 -9.94 11.49
N PHE A 106 -14.02 -11.00 12.28
CA PHE A 106 -13.01 -11.80 12.95
C PHE A 106 -12.23 -12.75 12.01
N ASN A 107 -12.68 -12.97 10.77
CA ASN A 107 -11.98 -13.85 9.84
C ASN A 107 -10.73 -13.17 9.25
N ALA A 108 -9.60 -13.32 9.95
CA ALA A 108 -8.31 -12.79 9.54
C ALA A 108 -7.82 -13.36 8.20
N GLN A 109 -8.16 -14.61 7.89
CA GLN A 109 -7.77 -15.25 6.62
C GLN A 109 -8.43 -14.58 5.41
N ARG A 110 -9.73 -14.26 5.53
CA ARG A 110 -10.47 -13.56 4.48
C ARG A 110 -9.90 -12.17 4.20
N HIS A 111 -9.47 -11.48 5.25
CA HIS A 111 -8.97 -10.11 5.16
C HIS A 111 -7.46 -10.03 4.96
N ARG A 112 -6.75 -11.15 5.14
CA ARG A 112 -5.27 -11.22 5.10
C ARG A 112 -4.61 -10.15 5.96
N ARG A 113 -5.19 -9.88 7.14
CA ARG A 113 -4.74 -8.84 8.07
C ARG A 113 -4.73 -9.36 9.49
N ASN A 114 -3.80 -8.85 10.29
CA ASN A 114 -3.80 -9.04 11.71
C ASN A 114 -5.00 -8.30 12.35
N LEU A 115 -5.62 -8.92 13.33
CA LEU A 115 -6.75 -8.37 14.10
C LEU A 115 -6.32 -7.65 15.39
N ASN A 116 -5.02 -7.45 15.59
CA ASN A 116 -4.52 -6.68 16.74
C ASN A 116 -4.91 -5.20 16.57
N ILE A 117 -5.38 -4.61 17.65
CA ILE A 117 -5.83 -3.22 17.67
C ILE A 117 -5.14 -2.52 18.82
N LEU A 118 -4.52 -1.39 18.54
CA LEU A 118 -3.96 -0.48 19.53
C LEU A 118 -4.88 0.72 19.68
N ILE A 119 -5.36 0.95 20.91
CA ILE A 119 -6.23 2.07 21.25
C ILE A 119 -5.49 3.00 22.17
N ILE A 120 -5.23 4.20 21.70
CA ILE A 120 -4.48 5.23 22.44
C ILE A 120 -5.46 6.30 22.90
N GLY A 121 -5.34 6.68 24.15
CA GLY A 121 -6.12 7.77 24.75
C GLY A 121 -5.71 8.02 26.19
N GLY A 122 -5.86 9.24 26.65
CA GLY A 122 -5.60 9.63 28.03
C GLY A 122 -6.52 8.95 29.06
N SER A 123 -6.28 9.19 30.33
CA SER A 123 -7.20 8.77 31.40
C SER A 123 -8.54 9.47 31.20
N GLY A 124 -9.64 8.75 31.39
CA GLY A 124 -10.98 9.29 31.16
C GLY A 124 -11.45 9.40 29.70
N ALA A 125 -10.61 9.10 28.71
CA ALA A 125 -10.98 9.15 27.28
C ALA A 125 -12.03 8.10 26.87
N GLY A 126 -12.53 7.30 27.79
CA GLY A 126 -13.61 6.35 27.56
C GLY A 126 -13.20 5.07 26.81
N LYS A 127 -11.92 4.70 26.78
CA LYS A 127 -11.44 3.46 26.15
C LYS A 127 -12.23 2.22 26.57
N THR A 128 -12.41 2.04 27.87
CA THR A 128 -13.20 0.91 28.40
C THR A 128 -14.67 1.03 28.02
N ARG A 129 -15.25 2.21 28.15
CA ARG A 129 -16.67 2.47 27.91
C ARG A 129 -17.07 2.34 26.44
N PHE A 130 -16.28 2.88 25.53
CA PHE A 130 -16.66 2.98 24.11
C PHE A 130 -16.07 1.88 23.24
N PHE A 131 -15.05 1.18 23.72
CA PHE A 131 -14.45 0.09 22.95
C PHE A 131 -14.55 -1.26 23.65
N VAL A 132 -14.04 -1.40 24.88
CA VAL A 132 -13.95 -2.72 25.53
C VAL A 132 -15.33 -3.27 25.86
N LYS A 133 -16.15 -2.52 26.62
CA LYS A 133 -17.50 -2.97 27.01
C LYS A 133 -18.41 -3.32 25.83
N PRO A 134 -18.55 -2.48 24.77
CA PRO A 134 -19.38 -2.84 23.63
C PRO A 134 -18.93 -4.12 22.90
N ASN A 135 -17.62 -4.38 22.81
CA ASN A 135 -17.12 -5.60 22.21
C ASN A 135 -17.38 -6.83 23.10
N VAL A 136 -17.22 -6.71 24.41
CA VAL A 136 -17.57 -7.79 25.38
C VAL A 136 -19.06 -8.09 25.34
N MET A 137 -19.90 -7.05 25.38
CA MET A 137 -21.35 -7.21 25.31
C MET A 137 -21.82 -7.81 23.99
N GLN A 138 -21.22 -7.42 22.86
CA GLN A 138 -21.54 -8.00 21.57
C GLN A 138 -21.14 -9.47 21.50
N ALA A 139 -19.99 -9.84 22.04
CA ALA A 139 -19.56 -11.22 22.11
C ALA A 139 -20.51 -12.07 22.99
N ALA A 140 -20.94 -11.54 24.11
CA ALA A 140 -21.89 -12.21 25.02
C ALA A 140 -23.29 -12.41 24.41
N GLY A 141 -23.80 -11.41 23.68
CA GLY A 141 -25.09 -11.49 23.02
C GLY A 141 -25.10 -12.25 21.69
N SER A 142 -23.98 -12.80 21.29
CA SER A 142 -23.84 -13.49 20.01
C SER A 142 -24.02 -15.00 20.17
N SER A 143 -24.58 -15.63 19.14
CA SER A 143 -24.57 -17.09 19.00
C SER A 143 -23.15 -17.64 18.67
N ALA A 144 -22.16 -16.78 18.56
CA ALA A 144 -20.78 -17.15 18.34
C ALA A 144 -20.09 -17.31 19.71
N GLU A 145 -19.74 -18.52 20.04
CA GLU A 145 -19.05 -18.88 21.30
C GLU A 145 -17.60 -18.40 21.24
N PHE A 146 -17.34 -17.22 21.81
CA PHE A 146 -15.98 -16.69 21.94
C PHE A 146 -15.45 -16.91 23.36
N SER A 147 -14.26 -17.43 23.49
CA SER A 147 -13.52 -17.36 24.75
C SER A 147 -12.73 -16.05 24.80
N MET A 148 -12.77 -15.38 25.94
CA MET A 148 -12.14 -14.06 26.14
C MET A 148 -11.20 -14.09 27.34
N ILE A 149 -10.04 -13.45 27.20
CA ILE A 149 -9.14 -13.16 28.32
C ILE A 149 -9.07 -11.63 28.43
N LEU A 150 -9.43 -11.12 29.59
CA LEU A 150 -9.51 -9.69 29.86
C LEU A 150 -8.56 -9.36 31.01
N THR A 151 -7.72 -8.32 30.83
CA THR A 151 -6.91 -7.77 31.91
C THR A 151 -7.64 -6.54 32.46
N ASP A 152 -8.03 -6.60 33.73
CA ASP A 152 -8.85 -5.58 34.40
C ASP A 152 -8.20 -5.11 35.71
N PRO A 153 -7.20 -4.22 35.64
CA PRO A 153 -6.46 -3.80 36.82
C PRO A 153 -7.31 -3.08 37.89
N LYS A 154 -8.49 -2.59 37.51
CA LYS A 154 -9.41 -1.86 38.38
C LYS A 154 -10.65 -2.65 38.81
N GLY A 155 -10.87 -3.82 38.26
CA GLY A 155 -12.05 -4.63 38.50
C GLY A 155 -13.36 -4.06 37.86
N GLU A 156 -13.29 -2.96 37.12
CA GLU A 156 -14.46 -2.30 36.53
C GLU A 156 -15.20 -3.16 35.51
N LEU A 157 -14.47 -3.98 34.73
CA LEU A 157 -15.04 -4.87 33.74
C LEU A 157 -15.74 -6.05 34.40
N ALA A 158 -15.08 -6.71 35.36
CA ALA A 158 -15.65 -7.80 36.12
C ALA A 158 -16.95 -7.40 36.81
N LEU A 159 -16.94 -6.28 37.52
CA LEU A 159 -18.12 -5.75 38.22
C LEU A 159 -19.27 -5.37 37.28
N SER A 160 -18.96 -4.79 36.10
CA SER A 160 -20.01 -4.25 35.21
C SER A 160 -20.52 -5.24 34.17
N THR A 161 -19.76 -6.27 33.83
CA THR A 161 -20.12 -7.22 32.76
C THR A 161 -20.13 -8.69 33.22
N GLY A 162 -19.57 -9.01 34.37
CA GLY A 162 -19.42 -10.40 34.84
C GLY A 162 -20.79 -11.10 34.96
N ARG A 163 -21.75 -10.49 35.68
CA ARG A 163 -23.09 -11.07 35.84
C ARG A 163 -23.81 -11.26 34.50
N MET A 164 -23.73 -10.29 33.61
CA MET A 164 -24.31 -10.41 32.27
C MET A 164 -23.70 -11.56 31.47
N LEU A 165 -22.38 -11.75 31.56
CA LEU A 165 -21.68 -12.87 30.92
C LEU A 165 -22.16 -14.21 31.47
N GLU A 166 -22.31 -14.36 32.78
CA GLU A 166 -22.85 -15.58 33.42
C GLU A 166 -24.30 -15.86 32.99
N GLU A 167 -25.17 -14.81 32.94
CA GLU A 167 -26.54 -14.94 32.45
C GLU A 167 -26.59 -15.34 30.96
N CYS A 168 -25.55 -15.01 30.15
CA CYS A 168 -25.38 -15.46 28.78
C CYS A 168 -24.73 -16.85 28.64
N GLY A 169 -24.45 -17.54 29.75
CA GLY A 169 -23.90 -18.90 29.75
C GLY A 169 -22.37 -19.00 29.77
N TYR A 170 -21.68 -17.88 29.95
CA TYR A 170 -20.22 -17.88 30.09
C TYR A 170 -19.78 -18.34 31.48
N GLN A 171 -18.72 -19.13 31.52
CA GLN A 171 -18.01 -19.41 32.77
C GLN A 171 -17.01 -18.27 33.03
N VAL A 172 -17.35 -17.39 33.96
CA VAL A 172 -16.46 -16.29 34.38
C VAL A 172 -15.51 -16.82 35.45
N ARG A 173 -14.20 -16.73 35.18
CA ARG A 173 -13.13 -17.03 36.15
C ARG A 173 -12.28 -15.80 36.39
N ILE A 174 -12.17 -15.42 37.64
CA ILE A 174 -11.37 -14.26 38.05
C ILE A 174 -10.11 -14.79 38.72
N LEU A 175 -8.95 -14.37 38.17
CA LEU A 175 -7.65 -14.60 38.80
C LEU A 175 -7.22 -13.28 39.46
N ASP A 176 -7.32 -13.22 40.78
CA ASP A 176 -6.81 -12.11 41.57
C ASP A 176 -5.34 -12.35 41.93
N LEU A 177 -4.47 -11.48 41.45
CA LEU A 177 -3.03 -11.57 41.70
C LEU A 177 -2.61 -10.73 42.93
N ILE A 178 -3.53 -9.94 43.47
CA ILE A 178 -3.27 -9.07 44.60
C ILE A 178 -3.68 -9.75 45.92
N HIS A 179 -4.79 -10.51 45.87
CA HIS A 179 -5.31 -11.26 47.01
C HIS A 179 -5.48 -12.72 46.56
N PRO A 180 -4.38 -13.50 46.53
CA PRO A 180 -4.39 -14.89 46.07
C PRO A 180 -5.13 -15.85 47.03
#